data_ec1d7cbdff6c3e8ec9aa2b43904655af
#
_entry.id   ec1d7cbdff6c3e8ec9aa2b43904655af
#
_cell.length_a   1.000
_cell.length_b   1.000
_cell.length_c   1.000
_cell.angle_alpha   90.00
_cell.angle_beta   90.00
_cell.angle_gamma   90.00
#
_symmetry.space_group_name_H-M   'P 1'
#
loop_
_entity.id
_entity.type
_entity.pdbx_description
1 polymer ?
#
loop_
_entity_poly.entity_id
_entity_poly.type
_entity_poly.pdbx_seq_one_letter_code
_entity_poly.pdbx_strand_id
1 'polypeptide(L)'
;MTVLALITAALQTIGELSPGQQPNDEEAASGLQLLNTILENWEIQHRKVFIIDNLQFPITSGVGEYTMGPGGDFDTYRPVKIQSANVIFSDDLNQDNGICHALELSNSVQWAAIKEKALAARRPLKLYNDNDYPLLSLRLWPVPTIPE
;
A
#
# COMPACT_ATOMS: atom_id res chain seq x y z
N MET A 1 0.93 -7.08 -23.41
CA MET A 1 1.56 -5.91 -24.11
C MET A 1 2.79 -5.52 -23.32
N THR A 2 3.96 -5.44 -23.94
CA THR A 2 5.19 -5.03 -23.24
C THR A 2 5.33 -3.52 -23.24
N VAL A 3 6.09 -2.97 -22.29
CA VAL A 3 6.37 -1.51 -22.22
C VAL A 3 7.02 -1.02 -23.53
N LEU A 4 7.94 -1.81 -24.06
CA LEU A 4 8.58 -1.49 -25.35
C LEU A 4 7.56 -1.41 -26.50
N ALA A 5 6.60 -2.33 -26.54
CA ALA A 5 5.54 -2.29 -27.56
C ALA A 5 4.63 -1.03 -27.43
N LEU A 6 4.39 -0.57 -26.19
CA LEU A 6 3.65 0.68 -25.94
C LEU A 6 4.44 1.89 -26.45
N ILE A 7 5.73 1.98 -26.13
CA ILE A 7 6.60 3.06 -26.58
C ILE A 7 6.69 3.06 -28.12
N THR A 8 6.88 1.89 -28.75
CA THR A 8 6.91 1.76 -30.21
C THR A 8 5.61 2.26 -30.86
N ALA A 9 4.46 1.85 -30.31
CA ALA A 9 3.15 2.32 -30.81
C ALA A 9 2.97 3.83 -30.66
N ALA A 10 3.43 4.40 -29.55
CA ALA A 10 3.38 5.84 -29.33
C ALA A 10 4.25 6.59 -30.37
N LEU A 11 5.50 6.16 -30.59
CA LEU A 11 6.42 6.76 -31.58
C LEU A 11 5.89 6.62 -33.02
N GLN A 12 5.24 5.51 -33.34
CA GLN A 12 4.56 5.35 -34.63
C GLN A 12 3.35 6.29 -34.80
N THR A 13 2.60 6.52 -33.71
CA THR A 13 1.43 7.40 -33.74
C THR A 13 1.81 8.86 -33.99
N ILE A 14 2.94 9.32 -33.44
CA ILE A 14 3.45 10.67 -33.68
C ILE A 14 4.25 10.80 -34.99
N GLY A 15 4.45 9.69 -35.70
CA GLY A 15 5.14 9.68 -37.02
C GLY A 15 6.65 9.67 -36.98
N GLU A 16 7.26 9.47 -35.81
CA GLU A 16 8.72 9.38 -35.63
C GLU A 16 9.26 8.04 -36.13
N LEU A 17 8.47 6.97 -36.02
CA LEU A 17 8.80 5.64 -36.54
C LEU A 17 7.83 5.22 -37.63
N SER A 18 8.37 4.64 -38.71
CA SER A 18 7.56 4.01 -39.74
C SER A 18 6.98 2.67 -39.27
N PRO A 19 5.83 2.24 -39.81
CA PRO A 19 5.28 0.93 -39.50
C PRO A 19 6.29 -0.21 -39.73
N GLY A 20 6.51 -1.03 -38.70
CA GLY A 20 7.47 -2.14 -38.74
C GLY A 20 8.89 -1.79 -38.28
N GLN A 21 9.19 -0.52 -38.02
CA GLN A 21 10.44 -0.12 -37.38
C GLN A 21 10.37 -0.28 -35.87
N GLN A 22 11.53 -0.57 -35.27
CA GLN A 22 11.69 -0.59 -33.82
C GLN A 22 12.49 0.62 -33.36
N PRO A 23 12.20 1.17 -32.18
CA PRO A 23 12.98 2.27 -31.62
C PRO A 23 14.40 1.81 -31.33
N ASN A 24 15.35 2.71 -31.47
CA ASN A 24 16.72 2.46 -31.02
C ASN A 24 16.79 2.51 -29.47
N ASP A 25 17.92 2.12 -28.89
CA ASP A 25 18.10 2.03 -27.44
C ASP A 25 17.91 3.38 -26.73
N GLU A 26 18.33 4.49 -27.35
CA GLU A 26 18.18 5.85 -26.80
C GLU A 26 16.72 6.31 -26.84
N GLU A 27 16.02 6.05 -27.94
CA GLU A 27 14.58 6.35 -28.07
C GLU A 27 13.74 5.53 -27.08
N ALA A 28 14.08 4.26 -26.92
CA ALA A 28 13.42 3.37 -25.96
C ALA A 28 13.64 3.83 -24.50
N ALA A 29 14.87 4.22 -24.16
CA ALA A 29 15.22 4.74 -22.83
C ALA A 29 14.51 6.08 -22.54
N SER A 30 14.51 6.99 -23.51
CA SER A 30 13.82 8.30 -23.40
C SER A 30 12.30 8.10 -23.26
N GLY A 31 11.72 7.20 -24.05
CA GLY A 31 10.31 6.84 -23.96
C GLY A 31 9.93 6.25 -22.61
N LEU A 32 10.78 5.39 -22.03
CA LEU A 32 10.59 4.83 -20.69
C LEU A 32 10.64 5.91 -19.60
N GLN A 33 11.61 6.82 -19.70
CA GLN A 33 11.72 7.93 -18.75
C GLN A 33 10.49 8.83 -18.79
N LEU A 34 10.01 9.16 -19.99
CA LEU A 34 8.80 9.97 -20.16
C LEU A 34 7.56 9.26 -19.60
N LEU A 35 7.41 7.95 -19.85
CA LEU A 35 6.33 7.15 -19.31
C LEU A 35 6.33 7.18 -17.79
N ASN A 36 7.48 6.97 -17.15
CA ASN A 36 7.61 7.03 -15.70
C ASN A 36 7.21 8.42 -15.16
N THR A 37 7.66 9.49 -15.80
CA THR A 37 7.28 10.86 -15.41
C THR A 37 5.76 11.10 -15.52
N ILE A 38 5.11 10.55 -16.55
CA ILE A 38 3.65 10.63 -16.70
C ILE A 38 2.95 9.86 -15.58
N LEU A 39 3.42 8.65 -15.27
CA LEU A 39 2.86 7.83 -14.19
C LEU A 39 2.99 8.52 -12.82
N GLU A 40 4.16 9.10 -12.53
CA GLU A 40 4.40 9.89 -11.31
C GLU A 40 3.46 11.10 -11.23
N ASN A 41 3.26 11.83 -12.32
CA ASN A 41 2.31 12.94 -12.36
C ASN A 41 0.87 12.49 -12.13
N TRP A 42 0.48 11.34 -12.68
CA TRP A 42 -0.87 10.80 -12.45
C TRP A 42 -1.07 10.34 -11.00
N GLU A 43 -0.03 9.83 -10.37
CA GLU A 43 -0.05 9.49 -8.96
C GLU A 43 -0.27 10.73 -8.09
N ILE A 44 0.46 11.81 -8.34
CA ILE A 44 0.32 13.10 -7.64
C ILE A 44 -1.10 13.67 -7.83
N GLN A 45 -1.68 13.55 -9.03
CA GLN A 45 -3.03 14.02 -9.32
C GLN A 45 -4.14 13.08 -8.80
N HIS A 46 -3.79 12.04 -8.01
CA HIS A 46 -4.73 11.03 -7.53
C HIS A 46 -5.56 10.34 -8.63
N ARG A 47 -5.07 10.35 -9.86
CA ARG A 47 -5.64 9.55 -10.93
C ARG A 47 -5.22 8.11 -10.66
N LYS A 48 -6.18 7.30 -10.27
CA LYS A 48 -6.01 5.91 -9.81
C LYS A 48 -5.40 5.02 -10.91
N VAL A 49 -4.10 5.04 -11.05
CA VAL A 49 -3.32 4.07 -11.84
C VAL A 49 -2.62 3.13 -10.86
N PHE A 50 -3.36 2.65 -9.82
CA PHE A 50 -2.77 1.85 -8.77
C PHE A 50 -2.99 0.37 -9.01
N ILE A 51 -1.97 -0.40 -8.76
CA ILE A 51 -2.11 -1.77 -8.33
C ILE A 51 -2.52 -1.70 -6.86
N ILE A 52 -3.71 -2.20 -6.53
CA ILE A 52 -4.14 -2.38 -5.15
C ILE A 52 -3.67 -3.76 -4.72
N ASP A 53 -2.69 -3.80 -3.84
CA ASP A 53 -2.22 -5.04 -3.26
C ASP A 53 -2.96 -5.30 -1.94
N ASN A 54 -3.55 -6.46 -1.83
CA ASN A 54 -4.15 -6.95 -0.60
C ASN A 54 -3.11 -7.78 0.15
N LEU A 55 -2.53 -7.20 1.20
CA LEU A 55 -1.52 -7.83 2.03
C LEU A 55 -2.14 -8.24 3.36
N GLN A 56 -1.77 -9.42 3.86
CA GLN A 56 -2.20 -9.92 5.16
C GLN A 56 -0.98 -10.21 6.03
N PHE A 57 -1.04 -9.76 7.28
CA PHE A 57 0.02 -9.94 8.25
C PHE A 57 -0.56 -10.41 9.59
N PRO A 58 0.14 -11.29 10.30
CA PRO A 58 -0.28 -11.72 11.63
C PRO A 58 -0.12 -10.57 12.63
N ILE A 59 -1.09 -10.41 13.52
CA ILE A 59 -1.01 -9.50 14.65
C ILE A 59 -0.90 -10.30 15.96
N THR A 60 -0.11 -9.79 16.91
CA THR A 60 0.14 -10.44 18.20
C THR A 60 -0.69 -9.77 19.29
N SER A 61 -1.25 -10.57 20.17
CA SER A 61 -1.99 -10.08 21.35
C SER A 61 -1.10 -9.18 22.21
N GLY A 62 -1.64 -8.04 22.64
CA GLY A 62 -0.92 -7.06 23.46
C GLY A 62 0.01 -6.14 22.68
N VAL A 63 0.18 -6.32 21.38
CA VAL A 63 1.02 -5.46 20.52
C VAL A 63 0.12 -4.49 19.75
N GLY A 64 0.30 -3.21 19.98
CA GLY A 64 -0.46 -2.15 19.32
C GLY A 64 0.30 -1.36 18.28
N GLU A 65 1.61 -1.61 18.12
CA GLU A 65 2.46 -0.88 17.17
C GLU A 65 3.27 -1.87 16.34
N TYR A 66 3.29 -1.64 15.04
CA TYR A 66 3.99 -2.44 14.05
C TYR A 66 4.71 -1.54 13.06
N THR A 67 5.82 -2.02 12.54
CA THR A 67 6.57 -1.37 11.47
C THR A 67 6.31 -2.08 10.14
N MET A 68 6.16 -1.31 9.05
CA MET A 68 5.92 -1.83 7.70
C MET A 68 6.96 -1.31 6.73
N GLY A 69 7.60 -2.20 6.04
CA GLY A 69 8.65 -1.91 5.08
C GLY A 69 9.72 -2.99 5.07
N PRO A 70 10.76 -2.87 4.24
CA PRO A 70 11.83 -3.87 4.16
C PRO A 70 12.54 -4.04 5.50
N GLY A 71 12.47 -5.25 6.07
CA GLY A 71 13.03 -5.58 7.38
C GLY A 71 12.22 -5.11 8.59
N GLY A 72 10.98 -4.64 8.40
CA GLY A 72 10.03 -4.35 9.48
C GLY A 72 9.25 -5.58 9.96
N ASP A 73 8.35 -5.37 10.94
CA ASP A 73 7.45 -6.43 11.43
C ASP A 73 6.58 -6.98 10.29
N PHE A 74 6.13 -6.11 9.42
CA PHE A 74 5.45 -6.44 8.17
C PHE A 74 6.45 -6.25 7.03
N ASP A 75 7.24 -7.31 6.78
CA ASP A 75 8.31 -7.28 5.78
C ASP A 75 7.73 -7.29 4.36
N THR A 76 7.61 -6.10 3.80
CA THR A 76 7.11 -5.85 2.46
C THR A 76 7.71 -4.53 1.93
N TYR A 77 7.40 -4.14 0.70
CA TYR A 77 7.72 -2.78 0.27
C TYR A 77 6.90 -1.76 1.08
N ARG A 78 7.49 -0.58 1.31
CA ARG A 78 6.80 0.51 2.00
C ARG A 78 5.68 1.05 1.10
N PRO A 79 4.39 0.95 1.50
CA PRO A 79 3.32 1.46 0.68
C PRO A 79 3.30 3.00 0.67
N VAL A 80 2.92 3.58 -0.46
CA VAL A 80 2.72 5.03 -0.59
C VAL A 80 1.49 5.47 0.19
N LYS A 81 0.44 4.65 0.19
CA LYS A 81 -0.82 4.94 0.87
C LYS A 81 -1.54 3.65 1.25
N ILE A 82 -2.09 3.63 2.45
CA ILE A 82 -3.05 2.61 2.89
C ILE A 82 -4.45 3.11 2.54
N GLN A 83 -5.20 2.36 1.73
CA GLN A 83 -6.55 2.73 1.31
C GLN A 83 -7.61 2.21 2.28
N SER A 84 -7.43 1.00 2.76
CA SER A 84 -8.31 0.34 3.74
C SER A 84 -7.52 -0.63 4.58
N ALA A 85 -8.01 -0.91 5.75
CA ALA A 85 -7.46 -1.92 6.65
C ALA A 85 -8.60 -2.67 7.33
N ASN A 86 -8.39 -3.96 7.50
CA ASN A 86 -9.33 -4.83 8.18
C ASN A 86 -8.57 -5.73 9.15
N VAL A 87 -9.21 -6.16 10.22
CA VAL A 87 -8.73 -7.25 11.07
C VAL A 87 -9.60 -8.47 10.83
N ILE A 88 -8.95 -9.60 10.63
CA ILE A 88 -9.60 -10.88 10.41
C ILE A 88 -9.39 -11.71 11.67
N PHE A 89 -10.48 -12.12 12.31
CA PHE A 89 -10.45 -13.09 13.39
C PHE A 89 -10.76 -14.46 12.78
N SER A 90 -9.76 -15.31 12.68
CA SER A 90 -9.95 -16.71 12.32
C SER A 90 -10.23 -17.51 13.59
N ASP A 91 -11.30 -18.27 13.61
CA ASP A 91 -11.46 -19.34 14.60
C ASP A 91 -10.55 -20.51 14.15
N ASP A 92 -9.80 -21.11 15.06
CA ASP A 92 -8.72 -22.09 14.78
C ASP A 92 -9.12 -23.30 13.89
N LEU A 93 -10.39 -23.45 13.57
CA LEU A 93 -10.93 -24.58 12.81
C LEU A 93 -11.21 -24.31 11.33
N ASN A 94 -11.21 -23.04 10.89
CA ASN A 94 -11.46 -22.68 9.48
C ASN A 94 -10.82 -21.35 9.10
N GLN A 95 -9.61 -21.38 8.57
CA GLN A 95 -8.89 -20.19 8.09
C GLN A 95 -9.63 -19.42 6.96
N ASP A 96 -10.57 -20.04 6.28
CA ASP A 96 -11.31 -19.46 5.15
C ASP A 96 -12.55 -18.65 5.57
N ASN A 97 -13.00 -18.72 6.83
CA ASN A 97 -14.24 -18.09 7.31
C ASN A 97 -14.02 -17.07 8.44
N GLY A 98 -12.88 -16.40 8.44
CA GLY A 98 -12.59 -15.35 9.42
C GLY A 98 -13.58 -14.19 9.34
N ILE A 99 -14.07 -13.73 10.52
CA ILE A 99 -14.91 -12.54 10.58
C ILE A 99 -14.03 -11.31 10.33
N CYS A 100 -14.30 -10.63 9.21
CA CYS A 100 -13.56 -9.44 8.80
C CYS A 100 -14.19 -8.19 9.41
N HIS A 101 -13.40 -7.41 10.16
CA HIS A 101 -13.80 -6.15 10.73
C HIS A 101 -13.00 -5.00 10.14
N ALA A 102 -13.70 -4.03 9.55
CA ALA A 102 -13.06 -2.83 9.03
C ALA A 102 -12.48 -1.97 10.15
N LEU A 103 -11.27 -1.46 9.91
CA LEU A 103 -10.61 -0.47 10.77
C LEU A 103 -10.82 0.93 10.19
N GLU A 104 -11.14 1.89 11.06
CA GLU A 104 -11.17 3.30 10.70
C GLU A 104 -9.73 3.81 10.53
N LEU A 105 -9.38 4.32 9.35
CA LEU A 105 -8.09 4.97 9.12
C LEU A 105 -8.12 6.35 9.78
N SER A 106 -7.29 6.54 10.81
CA SER A 106 -7.21 7.79 11.57
C SER A 106 -6.08 8.67 11.05
N ASN A 107 -6.32 9.97 11.03
CA ASN A 107 -5.29 10.97 10.79
C ASN A 107 -4.59 11.37 12.10
N SER A 108 -3.52 12.19 12.01
CA SER A 108 -2.73 12.63 13.16
C SER A 108 -3.54 13.39 14.20
N VAL A 109 -4.52 14.19 13.78
CA VAL A 109 -5.40 14.95 14.67
C VAL A 109 -6.35 14.03 15.45
N GLN A 110 -6.96 13.09 14.76
CA GLN A 110 -7.83 12.08 15.38
C GLN A 110 -7.05 11.18 16.34
N TRP A 111 -5.83 10.80 15.97
CA TRP A 111 -4.94 10.03 16.83
C TRP A 111 -4.50 10.81 18.08
N ALA A 112 -4.18 12.09 17.93
CA ALA A 112 -3.82 12.97 19.06
C ALA A 112 -4.99 13.16 20.04
N ALA A 113 -6.22 13.16 19.56
CA ALA A 113 -7.43 13.30 20.38
C ALA A 113 -7.72 12.10 21.30
N ILE A 114 -7.10 10.94 21.04
CA ILE A 114 -7.24 9.75 21.88
C ILE A 114 -6.49 9.97 23.19
N LYS A 115 -7.22 10.07 24.30
CA LYS A 115 -6.64 10.33 25.63
C LYS A 115 -5.93 9.11 26.21
N GLU A 116 -6.48 7.93 26.02
CA GLU A 116 -5.96 6.66 26.56
C GLU A 116 -5.49 5.76 25.41
N LYS A 117 -4.26 5.91 25.02
CA LYS A 117 -3.67 5.17 23.90
C LYS A 117 -3.35 3.72 24.24
N ALA A 118 -3.14 3.43 25.52
CA ALA A 118 -2.87 2.09 26.04
C ALA A 118 -4.13 1.26 26.31
N LEU A 119 -5.32 1.81 26.00
CA LEU A 119 -6.58 1.07 26.13
C LEU A 119 -6.48 -0.26 25.38
N ALA A 120 -6.72 -1.35 26.06
CA ALA A 120 -6.71 -2.69 25.49
C ALA A 120 -8.14 -3.21 25.32
N ALA A 121 -8.43 -3.84 24.20
CA ALA A 121 -9.72 -4.47 23.94
C ALA A 121 -9.54 -5.66 23.00
N ARG A 122 -10.50 -6.57 23.01
CA ARG A 122 -10.47 -7.76 22.12
C ARG A 122 -10.29 -7.39 20.65
N ARG A 123 -10.83 -6.23 20.25
CA ARG A 123 -10.86 -5.82 18.83
C ARG A 123 -10.35 -4.39 18.66
N PRO A 124 -9.35 -4.17 17.80
CA PRO A 124 -8.99 -2.83 17.39
C PRO A 124 -10.08 -2.23 16.49
N LEU A 125 -10.26 -0.92 16.57
CA LEU A 125 -11.25 -0.16 15.82
C LEU A 125 -10.59 0.82 14.85
N LYS A 126 -9.40 1.31 15.19
CA LYS A 126 -8.71 2.34 14.43
C LYS A 126 -7.30 1.89 14.08
N LEU A 127 -6.88 2.31 12.90
CA LEU A 127 -5.50 2.22 12.45
C LEU A 127 -4.99 3.64 12.17
N TYR A 128 -3.91 4.00 12.81
CA TYR A 128 -3.15 5.21 12.50
C TYR A 128 -1.83 4.81 11.85
N ASN A 129 -1.49 5.45 10.73
CA ASN A 129 -0.20 5.32 10.10
C ASN A 129 0.58 6.62 10.26
N ASP A 130 1.75 6.52 10.88
CA ASP A 130 2.74 7.59 10.91
C ASP A 130 3.68 7.40 9.71
N ASN A 131 3.87 8.48 8.93
CA ASN A 131 4.68 8.41 7.71
C ASN A 131 6.18 8.49 8.01
N ASP A 132 6.63 7.79 9.05
CA ASP A 132 8.03 7.69 9.42
C ASP A 132 8.87 7.08 8.28
N TYR A 133 10.14 7.44 8.25
CA TYR A 133 11.11 6.91 7.30
C TYR A 133 12.29 6.29 8.06
N PRO A 134 12.83 5.14 7.67
CA PRO A 134 12.57 4.36 6.44
C PRO A 134 11.35 3.44 6.51
N LEU A 135 10.87 3.08 7.70
CA LEU A 135 9.73 2.19 7.90
C LEU A 135 8.48 2.99 8.24
N LEU A 136 7.34 2.54 7.77
CA LEU A 136 6.05 3.10 8.12
C LEU A 136 5.62 2.55 9.49
N SER A 137 5.27 3.43 10.45
CA SER A 137 4.72 3.00 11.75
C SER A 137 3.20 2.87 11.67
N LEU A 138 2.69 1.71 12.05
CA LEU A 138 1.27 1.38 12.12
C LEU A 138 0.86 1.23 13.57
N ARG A 139 -0.15 1.97 14.02
CA ARG A 139 -0.66 1.91 15.38
C ARG A 139 -2.12 1.53 15.40
N LEU A 140 -2.43 0.48 16.12
CA LEU A 140 -3.78 -0.03 16.35
C LEU A 140 -4.36 0.54 17.65
N TRP A 141 -5.62 0.92 17.61
CA TRP A 141 -6.32 1.34 18.82
C TRP A 141 -7.77 0.80 18.81
N PRO A 142 -8.25 0.27 19.93
CA PRO A 142 -7.49 -0.20 21.12
C PRO A 142 -6.44 -1.24 20.80
N VAL A 143 -5.48 -1.43 21.72
CA VAL A 143 -4.48 -2.50 21.60
C VAL A 143 -5.21 -3.85 21.59
N PRO A 144 -5.02 -4.70 20.58
CA PRO A 144 -5.75 -5.95 20.47
C PRO A 144 -5.31 -6.92 21.58
N THR A 145 -6.27 -7.47 22.31
CA THR A 145 -6.07 -8.57 23.23
C THR A 145 -6.84 -9.78 22.73
N ILE A 146 -6.13 -10.70 22.11
CA ILE A 146 -6.71 -11.97 21.64
C ILE A 146 -6.76 -12.89 22.86
N PRO A 147 -7.92 -13.45 23.25
CA PRO A 147 -7.95 -14.48 24.28
C PRO A 147 -7.14 -15.70 23.80
N GLU A 148 -6.31 -16.22 24.68
CA GLU A 148 -5.64 -17.52 24.51
C GLU A 148 -6.65 -18.66 24.37
#